data_a93d5052fb09e8e220edf176ebc141ad
#
_entry.id   a93d5052fb09e8e220edf176ebc141ad
#
_cell.length_a   1.000
_cell.length_b   1.000
_cell.length_c   1.000
_cell.angle_alpha   90.00
_cell.angle_beta   90.00
_cell.angle_gamma   90.00
#
_symmetry.space_group_name_H-M   'P 1'
#
loop_
_entity.id
_entity.type
_entity.pdbx_description
1 polymer ?
#
loop_
_entity_poly.entity_id
_entity_poly.type
_entity_poly.pdbx_seq_one_letter_code
_entity_poly.pdbx_strand_id
1 'polypeptide(L)'
;WGENDAFITLESGDMLTARLVVGADGANSWLRNKADIPLTFWDYKHHALVATIRTEEPHDAIARQAFHGEGILAFLPLSEPHLCSIVWSLSPQEAERMQQADEPTFTKALNIAFDNRLGLCTLESERQVYPLTGRYARQFAAHRLALVGDAAHTIHPLAGQGVNLGFMDAAELIDEVRRLHAQGKDIGQHFYLRRYERSRKHSAALMLAGMQGFRELF
;
A
#
# COMPACT_ATOMS: atom_id res chain seq x y z
N TRP A 1 17.43 18.12 12.49
CA TRP A 1 17.55 17.09 13.53
C TRP A 1 18.56 17.56 14.56
N GLY A 2 18.18 17.62 15.83
CA GLY A 2 19.08 17.86 16.95
C GLY A 2 19.46 16.57 17.67
N GLU A 3 20.34 16.67 18.66
CA GLU A 3 20.77 15.50 19.44
C GLU A 3 19.60 14.90 20.25
N ASN A 4 18.80 15.77 20.90
CA ASN A 4 17.71 15.34 21.80
C ASN A 4 16.32 15.51 21.21
N ASP A 5 16.16 16.34 20.17
CA ASP A 5 14.87 16.70 19.57
C ASP A 5 14.96 16.82 18.06
N ALA A 6 13.83 16.59 17.40
CA ALA A 6 13.60 16.92 16.01
C ALA A 6 12.76 18.20 15.91
N PHE A 7 13.02 19.01 14.91
CA PHE A 7 12.31 20.26 14.65
C PHE A 7 11.64 20.21 13.29
N ILE A 8 10.35 20.55 13.25
CA ILE A 8 9.57 20.63 12.01
C ILE A 8 8.98 22.03 11.94
N THR A 9 9.28 22.74 10.85
CA THR A 9 8.64 24.02 10.54
C THR A 9 7.44 23.76 9.63
N LEU A 10 6.27 24.22 10.03
CA LEU A 10 5.04 24.16 9.25
C LEU A 10 5.00 25.29 8.22
N GLU A 11 4.13 25.17 7.23
CA GLU A 11 3.91 26.22 6.23
C GLU A 11 3.39 27.54 6.87
N SER A 12 2.70 27.45 8.01
CA SER A 12 2.31 28.61 8.82
C SER A 12 3.47 29.39 9.44
N GLY A 13 4.70 28.82 9.42
CA GLY A 13 5.86 29.35 10.11
C GLY A 13 6.04 28.84 11.54
N ASP A 14 5.06 28.10 12.07
CA ASP A 14 5.16 27.51 13.41
C ASP A 14 6.20 26.38 13.45
N MET A 15 6.94 26.31 14.55
CA MET A 15 7.93 25.27 14.78
C MET A 15 7.43 24.26 15.80
N LEU A 16 7.39 22.99 15.40
CA LEU A 16 7.11 21.87 16.28
C LEU A 16 8.42 21.23 16.74
N THR A 17 8.48 20.88 18.01
CA THR A 17 9.59 20.13 18.61
C THR A 17 9.09 18.77 19.07
N ALA A 18 9.77 17.68 18.69
CA ALA A 18 9.40 16.32 19.03
C ALA A 18 10.63 15.47 19.34
N ARG A 19 10.49 14.51 20.24
CA ARG A 19 11.55 13.52 20.51
C ARG A 19 11.68 12.46 19.43
N LEU A 20 10.60 12.19 18.71
CA LEU A 20 10.51 11.25 17.58
C LEU A 20 9.51 11.79 16.56
N VAL A 21 9.87 11.77 15.30
CA VAL A 21 8.99 12.05 14.18
C VAL A 21 8.67 10.73 13.47
N VAL A 22 7.41 10.52 13.12
CA VAL A 22 6.97 9.32 12.41
C VAL A 22 6.53 9.71 11.00
N GLY A 23 7.21 9.16 10.00
CA GLY A 23 6.86 9.30 8.59
C GLY A 23 5.79 8.28 8.20
N ALA A 24 4.56 8.76 8.06
CA ALA A 24 3.39 8.01 7.59
C ALA A 24 2.77 8.71 6.36
N ASP A 25 3.60 9.42 5.60
CA ASP A 25 3.24 10.37 4.53
C ASP A 25 3.28 9.73 3.13
N GLY A 26 3.13 8.40 3.08
CA GLY A 26 2.88 7.63 1.86
C GLY A 26 4.12 7.37 1.00
N ALA A 27 3.88 6.77 -0.17
CA ALA A 27 4.91 6.26 -1.07
C ALA A 27 5.92 7.32 -1.53
N ASN A 28 5.50 8.58 -1.63
CA ASN A 28 6.35 9.72 -2.01
C ASN A 28 6.87 10.50 -0.79
N SER A 29 7.00 9.83 0.35
CA SER A 29 7.36 10.40 1.65
C SER A 29 8.39 11.54 1.58
N TRP A 30 7.93 12.73 1.99
CA TRP A 30 8.79 13.90 2.15
C TRP A 30 9.80 13.69 3.29
N LEU A 31 9.35 13.10 4.41
CA LEU A 31 10.22 12.83 5.57
C LEU A 31 11.35 11.86 5.23
N ARG A 32 11.04 10.77 4.50
CA ARG A 32 12.06 9.83 4.02
C ARG A 32 13.12 10.54 3.16
N ASN A 33 12.68 11.38 2.22
CA ASN A 33 13.58 12.14 1.34
C ASN A 33 14.41 13.15 2.12
N LYS A 34 13.82 13.85 3.11
CA LYS A 34 14.53 14.81 3.98
C LYS A 34 15.54 14.15 4.92
N ALA A 35 15.37 12.88 5.21
CA ALA A 35 16.31 12.09 6.00
C ALA A 35 17.37 11.39 5.13
N ASP A 36 17.40 11.65 3.83
CA ASP A 36 18.33 11.03 2.85
C ASP A 36 18.31 9.49 2.92
N ILE A 37 17.15 8.89 3.26
CA ILE A 37 17.00 7.44 3.32
C ILE A 37 16.84 6.88 1.90
N PRO A 38 17.81 6.07 1.44
CA PRO A 38 17.77 5.50 0.09
C PRO A 38 16.56 4.57 -0.09
N LEU A 39 15.99 4.56 -1.31
CA LEU A 39 14.89 3.74 -1.71
C LEU A 39 15.32 2.73 -2.78
N THR A 40 15.01 1.47 -2.58
CA THR A 40 15.02 0.48 -3.66
C THR A 40 13.68 0.53 -4.36
N PHE A 41 13.69 0.65 -5.68
CA PHE A 41 12.51 0.81 -6.51
C PHE A 41 12.52 -0.24 -7.61
N TRP A 42 11.35 -0.79 -7.94
CA TRP A 42 11.14 -1.63 -9.12
C TRP A 42 9.73 -1.43 -9.66
N ASP A 43 9.60 -1.62 -10.95
CA ASP A 43 8.35 -1.54 -11.69
C ASP A 43 7.83 -2.97 -11.94
N TYR A 44 6.58 -3.22 -11.54
CA TYR A 44 5.94 -4.52 -11.80
C TYR A 44 5.51 -4.71 -13.25
N LYS A 45 5.61 -3.68 -14.10
CA LYS A 45 5.17 -3.68 -15.50
C LYS A 45 3.68 -3.93 -15.66
N HIS A 46 2.90 -3.65 -14.62
CA HIS A 46 1.45 -3.70 -14.61
C HIS A 46 0.89 -2.38 -14.09
N HIS A 47 -0.34 -2.09 -14.49
CA HIS A 47 -1.14 -1.00 -13.97
C HIS A 47 -2.39 -1.57 -13.28
N ALA A 48 -2.81 -0.95 -12.19
CA ALA A 48 -4.09 -1.23 -11.54
C ALA A 48 -5.16 -0.31 -12.12
N LEU A 49 -6.17 -0.89 -12.77
CA LEU A 49 -7.41 -0.20 -13.08
C LEU A 49 -8.35 -0.35 -11.91
N VAL A 50 -8.84 0.78 -11.40
CA VAL A 50 -9.74 0.83 -10.23
C VAL A 50 -11.04 1.51 -10.65
N ALA A 51 -12.16 0.91 -10.26
CA ALA A 51 -13.49 1.47 -10.47
C ALA A 51 -14.46 0.91 -9.42
N THR A 52 -15.61 1.57 -9.27
CA THR A 52 -16.76 1.03 -8.55
C THR A 52 -17.74 0.44 -9.57
N ILE A 53 -18.24 -0.74 -9.29
CA ILE A 53 -19.20 -1.45 -10.12
C ILE A 53 -20.39 -1.90 -9.28
N ARG A 54 -21.53 -2.04 -9.94
CA ARG A 54 -22.73 -2.69 -9.38
C ARG A 54 -22.85 -4.08 -9.96
N THR A 55 -23.14 -5.05 -9.12
CA THR A 55 -23.30 -6.46 -9.46
C THR A 55 -24.77 -6.86 -9.37
N GLU A 56 -25.20 -7.78 -10.24
CA GLU A 56 -26.55 -8.31 -10.23
C GLU A 56 -26.81 -9.16 -8.97
N GLU A 57 -25.84 -9.99 -8.57
CA GLU A 57 -25.90 -10.78 -7.35
C GLU A 57 -25.16 -10.08 -6.20
N PRO A 58 -25.62 -10.25 -4.93
CA PRO A 58 -24.95 -9.64 -3.79
C PRO A 58 -23.57 -10.25 -3.55
N HIS A 59 -22.63 -9.43 -3.09
CA HIS A 59 -21.25 -9.88 -2.81
C HIS A 59 -21.12 -10.70 -1.50
N ASP A 60 -22.13 -10.75 -0.63
CA ASP A 60 -22.15 -11.47 0.66
C ASP A 60 -20.99 -11.13 1.60
N ALA A 61 -20.48 -9.89 1.52
CA ALA A 61 -19.29 -9.42 2.24
C ALA A 61 -18.03 -10.26 1.97
N ILE A 62 -17.96 -10.97 0.84
CA ILE A 62 -16.82 -11.80 0.44
C ILE A 62 -15.99 -11.08 -0.62
N ALA A 63 -14.72 -10.82 -0.30
CA ALA A 63 -13.74 -10.40 -1.29
C ALA A 63 -13.36 -11.59 -2.20
N ARG A 64 -13.36 -11.35 -3.51
CA ARG A 64 -13.08 -12.39 -4.52
C ARG A 64 -11.96 -11.96 -5.42
N GLN A 65 -11.15 -12.92 -5.86
CA GLN A 65 -10.09 -12.68 -6.84
C GLN A 65 -10.15 -13.73 -7.96
N ALA A 66 -9.92 -13.28 -9.17
CA ALA A 66 -9.72 -14.13 -10.34
C ALA A 66 -8.30 -13.89 -10.88
N PHE A 67 -7.59 -14.99 -11.10
CA PHE A 67 -6.23 -14.99 -11.63
C PHE A 67 -6.28 -15.38 -13.10
N HIS A 68 -5.68 -14.57 -13.95
CA HIS A 68 -5.61 -14.79 -15.39
C HIS A 68 -4.16 -14.69 -15.83
N GLY A 69 -3.81 -15.29 -16.95
CA GLY A 69 -2.45 -15.22 -17.49
C GLY A 69 -1.97 -13.79 -17.80
N GLU A 70 -2.88 -12.83 -17.92
CA GLU A 70 -2.57 -11.43 -18.22
C GLU A 70 -2.79 -10.49 -17.03
N GLY A 71 -3.19 -11.01 -15.84
CA GLY A 71 -3.40 -10.17 -14.67
C GLY A 71 -4.31 -10.76 -13.60
N ILE A 72 -4.64 -9.94 -12.61
CA ILE A 72 -5.44 -10.32 -11.46
C ILE A 72 -6.57 -9.33 -11.32
N LEU A 73 -7.78 -9.85 -11.22
CA LEU A 73 -8.99 -9.07 -11.00
C LEU A 73 -9.54 -9.35 -9.60
N ALA A 74 -9.63 -8.31 -8.77
CA ALA A 74 -10.23 -8.37 -7.44
C ALA A 74 -11.57 -7.64 -7.42
N PHE A 75 -12.57 -8.24 -6.77
CA PHE A 75 -13.84 -7.63 -6.39
C PHE A 75 -13.86 -7.47 -4.88
N LEU A 76 -13.89 -6.22 -4.42
CA LEU A 76 -13.81 -5.86 -3.01
C LEU A 76 -15.17 -5.32 -2.56
N PRO A 77 -15.84 -5.96 -1.59
CA PRO A 77 -17.15 -5.54 -1.09
C PRO A 77 -17.13 -4.10 -0.55
N LEU A 78 -18.14 -3.32 -0.94
CA LEU A 78 -18.43 -2.03 -0.32
C LEU A 78 -19.61 -2.17 0.68
N SER A 79 -20.07 -1.05 1.21
CA SER A 79 -21.13 -1.04 2.23
C SER A 79 -22.49 -1.51 1.70
N GLU A 80 -22.78 -1.28 0.42
CA GLU A 80 -24.02 -1.75 -0.22
C GLU A 80 -23.82 -3.17 -0.77
N PRO A 81 -24.80 -4.10 -0.58
CA PRO A 81 -24.65 -5.51 -0.96
C PRO A 81 -24.30 -5.78 -2.42
N HIS A 82 -24.65 -4.88 -3.31
CA HIS A 82 -24.43 -4.99 -4.76
C HIS A 82 -23.30 -4.09 -5.28
N LEU A 83 -22.59 -3.35 -4.41
CA LEU A 83 -21.47 -2.51 -4.83
C LEU A 83 -20.14 -3.16 -4.49
N CYS A 84 -19.26 -3.20 -5.48
CA CYS A 84 -17.88 -3.62 -5.32
C CYS A 84 -16.92 -2.55 -5.85
N SER A 85 -15.81 -2.34 -5.16
CA SER A 85 -14.64 -1.74 -5.79
C SER A 85 -13.87 -2.84 -6.52
N ILE A 86 -13.49 -2.61 -7.76
CA ILE A 86 -12.59 -3.50 -8.49
C ILE A 86 -11.17 -2.96 -8.49
N VAL A 87 -10.21 -3.88 -8.44
CA VAL A 87 -8.80 -3.64 -8.72
C VAL A 87 -8.36 -4.66 -9.76
N TRP A 88 -8.14 -4.18 -10.98
CA TRP A 88 -7.76 -5.01 -12.10
C TRP A 88 -6.32 -4.72 -12.51
N SER A 89 -5.42 -5.66 -12.22
CA SER A 89 -4.01 -5.58 -12.61
C SER A 89 -3.88 -6.04 -14.05
N LEU A 90 -3.44 -5.16 -14.94
CA LEU A 90 -3.35 -5.36 -16.38
C LEU A 90 -1.98 -4.89 -16.89
N SER A 91 -1.59 -5.33 -18.09
CA SER A 91 -0.48 -4.68 -18.80
C SER A 91 -0.78 -3.20 -19.01
N PRO A 92 0.23 -2.32 -19.12
CA PRO A 92 -0.01 -0.89 -19.31
C PRO A 92 -0.91 -0.57 -20.50
N GLN A 93 -0.72 -1.26 -21.61
CA GLN A 93 -1.51 -1.08 -22.85
C GLN A 93 -2.96 -1.51 -22.65
N GLU A 94 -3.17 -2.65 -21.98
CA GLU A 94 -4.51 -3.14 -21.72
C GLU A 94 -5.26 -2.30 -20.69
N ALA A 95 -4.56 -1.80 -19.68
CA ALA A 95 -5.14 -0.88 -18.69
C ALA A 95 -5.60 0.42 -19.35
N GLU A 96 -4.80 0.99 -20.24
CA GLU A 96 -5.15 2.18 -21.02
C GLU A 96 -6.34 1.90 -21.94
N ARG A 97 -6.33 0.77 -22.66
CA ARG A 97 -7.43 0.34 -23.52
C ARG A 97 -8.74 0.21 -22.74
N MET A 98 -8.71 -0.41 -21.58
CA MET A 98 -9.88 -0.58 -20.71
C MET A 98 -10.33 0.73 -20.08
N GLN A 99 -9.43 1.65 -19.78
CA GLN A 99 -9.77 2.98 -19.28
C GLN A 99 -10.51 3.82 -20.32
N GLN A 100 -10.10 3.74 -21.59
CA GLN A 100 -10.66 4.52 -22.70
C GLN A 100 -11.87 3.87 -23.37
N ALA A 101 -12.09 2.57 -23.15
CA ALA A 101 -13.20 1.84 -23.75
C ALA A 101 -14.56 2.46 -23.37
N ASP A 102 -15.56 2.34 -24.25
CA ASP A 102 -16.94 2.63 -23.88
C ASP A 102 -17.45 1.68 -22.78
N GLU A 103 -18.49 2.07 -22.08
CA GLU A 103 -19.01 1.30 -20.96
C GLU A 103 -19.43 -0.13 -21.36
N PRO A 104 -20.17 -0.36 -22.48
CA PRO A 104 -20.52 -1.72 -22.91
C PRO A 104 -19.30 -2.61 -23.19
N THR A 105 -18.27 -2.07 -23.80
CA THR A 105 -17.02 -2.81 -24.08
C THR A 105 -16.28 -3.16 -22.79
N PHE A 106 -16.17 -2.19 -21.86
CA PHE A 106 -15.54 -2.40 -20.56
C PHE A 106 -16.30 -3.44 -19.73
N THR A 107 -17.61 -3.29 -19.55
CA THR A 107 -18.43 -4.19 -18.72
C THR A 107 -18.46 -5.62 -19.30
N LYS A 108 -18.49 -5.75 -20.62
CA LYS A 108 -18.36 -7.06 -21.28
C LYS A 108 -17.01 -7.72 -20.97
N ALA A 109 -15.91 -6.99 -21.08
CA ALA A 109 -14.59 -7.52 -20.76
C ALA A 109 -14.47 -7.89 -19.28
N LEU A 110 -14.99 -7.04 -18.38
CA LEU A 110 -15.02 -7.29 -16.94
C LEU A 110 -15.81 -8.56 -16.60
N ASN A 111 -17.01 -8.70 -17.16
CA ASN A 111 -17.89 -9.86 -16.92
C ASN A 111 -17.23 -11.16 -17.39
N ILE A 112 -16.57 -11.16 -18.53
CA ILE A 112 -15.81 -12.32 -19.04
C ILE A 112 -14.63 -12.63 -18.09
N ALA A 113 -13.87 -11.63 -17.69
CA ALA A 113 -12.72 -11.80 -16.81
C ALA A 113 -13.12 -12.31 -15.41
N PHE A 114 -14.33 -12.02 -14.96
CA PHE A 114 -14.85 -12.50 -13.67
C PHE A 114 -15.73 -13.75 -13.77
N ASP A 115 -15.89 -14.29 -14.97
CA ASP A 115 -16.70 -15.50 -15.24
C ASP A 115 -18.17 -15.33 -14.80
N ASN A 116 -18.72 -14.13 -14.86
CA ASN A 116 -20.07 -13.74 -14.43
C ASN A 116 -20.47 -14.22 -13.02
N ARG A 117 -19.51 -14.42 -12.11
CA ARG A 117 -19.75 -15.01 -10.77
C ARG A 117 -20.72 -14.23 -9.88
N LEU A 118 -20.92 -12.95 -10.15
CA LEU A 118 -21.88 -12.09 -9.46
C LEU A 118 -22.95 -11.53 -10.42
N GLY A 119 -23.26 -12.28 -11.47
CA GLY A 119 -24.15 -11.83 -12.53
C GLY A 119 -23.51 -10.73 -13.38
N LEU A 120 -24.34 -9.99 -14.12
CA LEU A 120 -23.90 -8.89 -14.95
C LEU A 120 -23.50 -7.68 -14.10
N CYS A 121 -22.43 -7.04 -14.47
CA CYS A 121 -21.90 -5.85 -13.78
C CYS A 121 -22.16 -4.60 -14.61
N THR A 122 -22.46 -3.49 -13.94
CA THR A 122 -22.53 -2.14 -14.52
C THR A 122 -21.53 -1.21 -13.85
N LEU A 123 -21.07 -0.20 -14.57
CA LEU A 123 -20.10 0.77 -14.07
C LEU A 123 -20.81 1.84 -13.23
N GLU A 124 -20.29 2.15 -12.06
CA GLU A 124 -20.84 3.16 -11.12
C GLU A 124 -19.91 4.35 -10.89
N SER A 125 -18.67 4.28 -11.36
CA SER A 125 -17.69 5.38 -11.22
C SER A 125 -16.80 5.52 -12.45
N GLU A 126 -16.04 6.61 -12.49
CA GLU A 126 -14.92 6.72 -13.43
C GLU A 126 -13.89 5.63 -13.18
N ARG A 127 -13.19 5.24 -14.23
CA ARG A 127 -12.09 4.29 -14.20
C ARG A 127 -10.78 5.03 -14.03
N GLN A 128 -10.03 4.69 -13.00
CA GLN A 128 -8.73 5.28 -12.71
C GLN A 128 -7.63 4.24 -12.91
N VAL A 129 -6.49 4.64 -13.45
CA VAL A 129 -5.36 3.75 -13.72
C VAL A 129 -4.13 4.25 -12.97
N TYR A 130 -3.47 3.34 -12.25
CA TYR A 130 -2.29 3.61 -11.46
C TYR A 130 -1.17 2.63 -11.80
N PRO A 131 0.07 3.09 -12.05
CA PRO A 131 1.20 2.21 -12.23
C PRO A 131 1.50 1.44 -10.94
N LEU A 132 1.69 0.13 -11.06
CA LEU A 132 2.07 -0.72 -9.93
C LEU A 132 3.58 -0.74 -9.78
N THR A 133 4.05 -0.21 -8.66
CA THR A 133 5.46 -0.11 -8.34
C THR A 133 5.74 -0.70 -6.97
N GLY A 134 6.89 -1.33 -6.82
CA GLY A 134 7.40 -1.75 -5.53
C GLY A 134 8.45 -0.76 -5.03
N ARG A 135 8.42 -0.47 -3.74
CA ARG A 135 9.35 0.45 -3.09
C ARG A 135 9.74 -0.12 -1.74
N TYR A 136 11.01 0.02 -1.38
CA TYR A 136 11.53 -0.45 -0.12
C TYR A 136 12.62 0.47 0.39
N ALA A 137 12.39 1.14 1.51
CA ALA A 137 13.38 2.01 2.13
C ALA A 137 14.53 1.17 2.72
N ARG A 138 15.75 1.60 2.51
CA ARG A 138 16.92 0.88 3.05
C ARG A 138 17.01 0.95 4.57
N GLN A 139 16.36 1.94 5.18
CA GLN A 139 16.23 2.10 6.62
C GLN A 139 14.77 2.43 6.96
N PHE A 140 14.21 1.80 7.99
CA PHE A 140 12.88 2.10 8.51
C PHE A 140 12.96 3.00 9.76
N ALA A 141 14.16 3.23 10.27
CA ALA A 141 14.42 4.17 11.33
C ALA A 141 15.76 4.88 11.13
N ALA A 142 15.81 6.12 11.58
CA ALA A 142 17.03 6.94 11.67
C ALA A 142 17.03 7.68 13.01
N HIS A 143 18.02 8.55 13.25
CA HIS A 143 18.02 9.38 14.45
C HIS A 143 16.78 10.30 14.47
N ARG A 144 15.94 10.18 15.50
CA ARG A 144 14.69 10.94 15.68
C ARG A 144 13.61 10.69 14.62
N LEU A 145 13.72 9.62 13.83
CA LEU A 145 12.79 9.31 12.76
C LEU A 145 12.46 7.81 12.73
N ALA A 146 11.19 7.48 12.52
CA ALA A 146 10.72 6.16 12.13
C ALA A 146 9.78 6.28 10.92
N LEU A 147 9.85 5.33 9.99
CA LEU A 147 8.95 5.24 8.83
C LEU A 147 7.97 4.09 9.02
N VAL A 148 6.72 4.28 8.64
CA VAL A 148 5.64 3.27 8.68
C VAL A 148 4.86 3.27 7.37
N GLY A 149 4.29 2.13 7.01
CA GLY A 149 3.46 1.98 5.82
C GLY A 149 4.21 2.31 4.53
N ASP A 150 3.52 2.93 3.58
CA ASP A 150 4.07 3.22 2.25
C ASP A 150 5.28 4.18 2.27
N ALA A 151 5.49 4.92 3.36
CA ALA A 151 6.71 5.69 3.54
C ALA A 151 7.94 4.79 3.69
N ALA A 152 7.78 3.60 4.29
CA ALA A 152 8.82 2.59 4.46
C ALA A 152 8.87 1.58 3.31
N HIS A 153 7.70 1.11 2.86
CA HIS A 153 7.60 0.08 1.81
C HIS A 153 6.27 0.13 1.09
N THR A 154 6.29 0.04 -0.23
CA THR A 154 5.11 -0.16 -1.07
C THR A 154 5.21 -1.53 -1.72
N ILE A 155 4.23 -2.38 -1.54
CA ILE A 155 4.18 -3.71 -2.14
C ILE A 155 3.06 -3.81 -3.17
N HIS A 156 3.15 -4.82 -4.05
CA HIS A 156 2.10 -5.09 -5.02
C HIS A 156 0.76 -5.36 -4.31
N PRO A 157 -0.37 -4.79 -4.78
CA PRO A 157 -1.68 -4.94 -4.13
C PRO A 157 -2.32 -6.32 -4.31
N LEU A 158 -1.53 -7.36 -4.63
CA LEU A 158 -1.97 -8.73 -4.92
C LEU A 158 -2.96 -9.34 -3.93
N ALA A 159 -3.07 -8.85 -2.73
CA ALA A 159 -4.01 -9.35 -1.74
C ALA A 159 -4.56 -8.24 -0.83
N GLY A 160 -4.47 -6.98 -1.26
CA GLY A 160 -4.86 -5.85 -0.42
C GLY A 160 -4.01 -5.70 0.86
N GLN A 161 -2.81 -6.29 0.90
CA GLN A 161 -2.00 -6.39 2.12
C GLN A 161 -1.18 -5.13 2.44
N GLY A 162 -1.10 -4.15 1.53
CA GLY A 162 -0.28 -2.95 1.73
C GLY A 162 -0.65 -2.18 2.99
N VAL A 163 -1.91 -1.85 3.16
CA VAL A 163 -2.40 -1.13 4.34
C VAL A 163 -2.26 -1.95 5.62
N ASN A 164 -2.48 -3.27 5.56
CA ASN A 164 -2.34 -4.16 6.71
C ASN A 164 -0.90 -4.19 7.23
N LEU A 165 0.08 -4.23 6.34
CA LEU A 165 1.50 -4.12 6.71
C LEU A 165 1.80 -2.78 7.38
N GLY A 166 1.23 -1.69 6.87
CA GLY A 166 1.35 -0.37 7.48
C GLY A 166 0.77 -0.30 8.89
N PHE A 167 -0.38 -0.91 9.14
CA PHE A 167 -0.94 -1.04 10.49
C PHE A 167 -0.07 -1.88 11.41
N MET A 168 0.52 -2.95 10.91
CA MET A 168 1.47 -3.76 11.68
C MET A 168 2.75 -2.99 12.00
N ASP A 169 3.23 -2.12 11.08
CA ASP A 169 4.35 -1.22 11.37
C ASP A 169 4.01 -0.26 12.51
N ALA A 170 2.83 0.36 12.45
CA ALA A 170 2.38 1.28 13.48
C ALA A 170 2.24 0.59 14.85
N ALA A 171 1.65 -0.61 14.89
CA ALA A 171 1.51 -1.39 16.12
C ALA A 171 2.88 -1.74 16.74
N GLU A 172 3.80 -2.26 15.94
CA GLU A 172 5.16 -2.61 16.40
C GLU A 172 5.94 -1.37 16.88
N LEU A 173 5.79 -0.23 16.19
CA LEU A 173 6.42 1.03 16.60
C LEU A 173 5.84 1.52 17.93
N ILE A 174 4.53 1.46 18.12
CA ILE A 174 3.87 1.84 19.38
C ILE A 174 4.36 0.97 20.53
N ASP A 175 4.45 -0.32 20.33
CA ASP A 175 4.94 -1.25 21.35
C ASP A 175 6.41 -0.98 21.72
N GLU A 176 7.24 -0.68 20.71
CA GLU A 176 8.65 -0.32 20.95
C GLU A 176 8.78 1.01 21.69
N VAL A 177 8.02 2.04 21.30
CA VAL A 177 8.00 3.34 21.99
C VAL A 177 7.55 3.19 23.42
N ARG A 178 6.47 2.44 23.68
CA ARG A 178 5.98 2.13 25.05
C ARG A 178 7.05 1.45 25.90
N ARG A 179 7.70 0.44 25.32
CA ARG A 179 8.79 -0.30 26.01
C ARG A 179 9.96 0.63 26.38
N LEU A 180 10.40 1.45 25.45
CA LEU A 180 11.49 2.39 25.68
C LEU A 180 11.12 3.44 26.72
N HIS A 181 9.91 3.99 26.65
CA HIS A 181 9.40 4.97 27.60
C HIS A 181 9.34 4.39 29.02
N ALA A 182 8.82 3.18 29.19
CA ALA A 182 8.76 2.47 30.48
C ALA A 182 10.14 2.20 31.09
N GLN A 183 11.18 2.13 30.25
CA GLN A 183 12.59 1.94 30.67
C GLN A 183 13.33 3.27 30.87
N GLY A 184 12.65 4.42 30.76
CA GLY A 184 13.28 5.74 30.85
C GLY A 184 14.27 6.04 29.73
N LYS A 185 14.20 5.30 28.59
CA LYS A 185 15.09 5.46 27.46
C LYS A 185 14.59 6.54 26.51
N ASP A 186 15.51 7.12 25.77
CA ASP A 186 15.18 8.08 24.72
C ASP A 186 14.60 7.38 23.49
N ILE A 187 13.30 7.62 23.24
CA ILE A 187 12.54 7.00 22.15
C ILE A 187 13.02 7.40 20.75
N GLY A 188 13.79 8.48 20.63
CA GLY A 188 14.28 8.99 19.35
C GLY A 188 15.68 8.49 18.97
N GLN A 189 16.37 7.79 19.87
CA GLN A 189 17.70 7.29 19.58
C GLN A 189 17.64 6.12 18.57
N HIS A 190 18.33 6.26 17.45
CA HIS A 190 18.38 5.24 16.39
C HIS A 190 18.79 3.86 16.92
N PHE A 191 19.74 3.82 17.86
CA PHE A 191 20.20 2.58 18.47
C PHE A 191 19.04 1.74 19.05
N TYR A 192 18.08 2.39 19.71
CA TYR A 192 16.92 1.72 20.29
C TYR A 192 15.86 1.38 19.25
N LEU A 193 15.64 2.24 18.26
CA LEU A 193 14.70 2.02 17.17
C LEU A 193 15.11 0.88 16.22
N ARG A 194 16.37 0.44 16.25
CA ARG A 194 16.86 -0.69 15.43
C ARG A 194 16.12 -2.00 15.69
N ARG A 195 15.50 -2.18 16.85
CA ARG A 195 14.68 -3.37 17.13
C ARG A 195 13.41 -3.33 16.27
N TYR A 196 12.69 -2.23 16.27
CA TYR A 196 11.57 -1.98 15.37
C TYR A 196 11.98 -2.19 13.91
N GLU A 197 13.02 -1.51 13.48
CA GLU A 197 13.50 -1.60 12.10
C GLU A 197 13.77 -3.05 11.67
N ARG A 198 14.51 -3.83 12.45
CA ARG A 198 14.84 -5.22 12.11
C ARG A 198 13.59 -6.10 12.01
N SER A 199 12.68 -5.99 12.96
CA SER A 199 11.43 -6.74 12.98
C SER A 199 10.61 -6.45 11.71
N ARG A 200 10.39 -5.15 11.41
CA ARG A 200 9.56 -4.75 10.27
C ARG A 200 10.20 -5.01 8.92
N LYS A 201 11.51 -4.78 8.80
CA LYS A 201 12.26 -5.14 7.58
C LYS A 201 12.21 -6.63 7.27
N HIS A 202 12.31 -7.49 8.28
CA HIS A 202 12.17 -8.92 8.09
C HIS A 202 10.77 -9.31 7.61
N SER A 203 9.73 -8.78 8.26
CA SER A 203 8.33 -9.04 7.87
C SER A 203 8.03 -8.55 6.45
N ALA A 204 8.45 -7.33 6.11
CA ALA A 204 8.26 -6.77 4.78
C ALA A 204 9.03 -7.55 3.70
N ALA A 205 10.27 -7.99 3.99
CA ALA A 205 11.07 -8.79 3.08
C ALA A 205 10.45 -10.17 2.81
N LEU A 206 9.92 -10.84 3.84
CA LEU A 206 9.19 -12.11 3.69
C LEU A 206 7.94 -11.94 2.83
N MET A 207 7.18 -10.85 3.04
CA MET A 207 6.00 -10.58 2.24
C MET A 207 6.37 -10.31 0.78
N LEU A 208 7.39 -9.51 0.53
CA LEU A 208 7.89 -9.24 -0.82
C LEU A 208 8.35 -10.52 -1.52
N ALA A 209 9.11 -11.38 -0.84
CA ALA A 209 9.56 -12.66 -1.39
C ALA A 209 8.37 -13.59 -1.69
N GLY A 210 7.40 -13.67 -0.79
CA GLY A 210 6.16 -14.43 -0.98
C GLY A 210 5.36 -13.94 -2.19
N MET A 211 5.18 -12.62 -2.33
CA MET A 211 4.47 -12.02 -3.46
C MET A 211 5.20 -12.23 -4.79
N GLN A 212 6.54 -12.14 -4.79
CA GLN A 212 7.34 -12.43 -5.98
C GLN A 212 7.20 -13.89 -6.39
N GLY A 213 7.32 -14.83 -5.43
CA GLY A 213 7.14 -16.27 -5.72
C GLY A 213 5.72 -16.60 -6.23
N PHE A 214 4.70 -15.94 -5.68
CA PHE A 214 3.32 -16.11 -6.14
C PHE A 214 3.15 -15.63 -7.60
N ARG A 215 3.73 -14.48 -7.93
CA ARG A 215 3.70 -13.93 -9.30
C ARG A 215 4.42 -14.80 -10.32
N GLU A 216 5.46 -15.52 -9.92
CA GLU A 216 6.21 -16.42 -10.81
C GLU A 216 5.50 -17.76 -11.04
N LEU A 217 4.52 -18.11 -10.19
CA LEU A 217 3.73 -19.35 -10.28
C LEU A 217 2.47 -19.18 -11.15
N PHE A 218 1.97 -17.98 -11.32
CA PHE A 218 0.75 -17.62 -12.06
C PHE A 218 1.00 -16.52 -13.10
#